data_323e7b9086554016f08d556631063502
#
_entry.id   323e7b9086554016f08d556631063502
#
_cell.length_a   1.000
_cell.length_b   1.000
_cell.length_c   1.000
_cell.angle_alpha   90.00
_cell.angle_beta   90.00
_cell.angle_gamma   90.00
#
_symmetry.space_group_name_H-M   'P 1'
#
loop_
_entity.id
_entity.type
_entity.pdbx_description
1 polymer ?
#
loop_
_entity_poly.entity_id
_entity_poly.type
_entity_poly.pdbx_seq_one_letter_code
_entity_poly.pdbx_strand_id
1 'polypeptide(L)'
;MRHQQTLIDRIESEFTLIRKDREALYAKLVGTESLLENSIAFGEMALTKLICGRLDGKRIAMVVPGQGLSHEETATVTASLRDAGARVTQVVYVTKRLEPVTSEDAKELGAVYGISKPSCGTVGQKLADSVAALVVQDKTSYSPEIDTLLRTEYLEIDLFETAICDAVIIAGGSRDPAHTPIYTDIPIVKDFQELGMPAVIAESRNADFSFITEYQRQDIPTIEQVDTPMGRFALIEQLANIIDGD
;
A
#
# COMPACT_ATOMS: atom_id res chain seq x y z
N MET A 1 -39.35 3.17 53.20
CA MET A 1 -39.79 3.99 52.02
C MET A 1 -38.84 5.16 51.69
N ARG A 2 -38.38 5.98 52.62
CA ARG A 2 -37.51 7.15 52.28
C ARG A 2 -36.19 6.77 51.57
N HIS A 3 -35.52 5.69 51.96
CA HIS A 3 -34.28 5.25 51.33
C HIS A 3 -34.47 4.78 49.87
N GLN A 4 -35.56 4.18 49.51
CA GLN A 4 -35.84 3.76 48.13
C GLN A 4 -36.07 4.99 47.23
N GLN A 5 -36.78 5.99 47.71
CA GLN A 5 -37.04 7.21 46.96
C GLN A 5 -35.73 7.95 46.65
N THR A 6 -34.86 8.10 47.66
CA THR A 6 -33.55 8.74 47.49
C THR A 6 -32.67 7.99 46.48
N LEU A 7 -32.77 6.68 46.43
CA LEU A 7 -32.02 5.86 45.44
C LEU A 7 -32.57 6.07 44.02
N ILE A 8 -33.89 6.12 43.84
CA ILE A 8 -34.52 6.38 42.57
C ILE A 8 -34.14 7.77 42.03
N ASP A 9 -34.26 8.79 42.88
CA ASP A 9 -33.92 10.16 42.51
C ASP A 9 -32.43 10.31 42.07
N ARG A 10 -31.53 9.58 42.74
CA ARG A 10 -30.12 9.51 42.39
C ARG A 10 -29.89 8.83 41.06
N ILE A 11 -30.56 7.70 40.81
CA ILE A 11 -30.48 6.96 39.53
C ILE A 11 -30.99 7.85 38.39
N GLU A 12 -32.12 8.50 38.54
CA GLU A 12 -32.68 9.41 37.54
C GLU A 12 -31.74 10.59 37.25
N SER A 13 -31.10 11.16 38.27
CA SER A 13 -30.13 12.23 38.08
C SER A 13 -28.88 11.74 37.33
N GLU A 14 -28.37 10.56 37.65
CA GLU A 14 -27.22 9.93 36.97
C GLU A 14 -27.58 9.59 35.51
N PHE A 15 -28.78 9.05 35.26
CA PHE A 15 -29.25 8.80 33.88
C PHE A 15 -29.37 10.10 33.05
N THR A 16 -29.84 11.15 33.66
CA THR A 16 -29.97 12.47 33.00
C THR A 16 -28.60 13.04 32.64
N LEU A 17 -27.62 12.88 33.56
CA LEU A 17 -26.24 13.30 33.31
C LEU A 17 -25.61 12.50 32.17
N ILE A 18 -25.70 11.16 32.21
CA ILE A 18 -25.18 10.28 31.17
C ILE A 18 -25.79 10.62 29.80
N ARG A 19 -27.09 10.92 29.75
CA ARG A 19 -27.77 11.33 28.51
C ARG A 19 -27.20 12.62 27.96
N LYS A 20 -27.01 13.64 28.81
CA LYS A 20 -26.40 14.92 28.41
C LYS A 20 -24.96 14.75 27.92
N ASP A 21 -24.16 13.97 28.64
CA ASP A 21 -22.76 13.71 28.25
C ASP A 21 -22.70 12.98 26.90
N ARG A 22 -23.59 12.01 26.70
CA ARG A 22 -23.69 11.32 25.40
C ARG A 22 -24.08 12.26 24.28
N GLU A 23 -25.07 13.14 24.46
CA GLU A 23 -25.49 14.11 23.46
C GLU A 23 -24.36 15.11 23.15
N ALA A 24 -23.62 15.56 24.16
CA ALA A 24 -22.46 16.42 23.97
C ALA A 24 -21.33 15.73 23.21
N LEU A 25 -21.06 14.45 23.49
CA LEU A 25 -20.08 13.65 22.76
C LEU A 25 -20.49 13.43 21.30
N TYR A 26 -21.76 13.13 21.05
CA TYR A 26 -22.26 13.00 19.67
C TYR A 26 -22.16 14.32 18.90
N ALA A 27 -22.53 15.44 19.50
CA ALA A 27 -22.38 16.75 18.86
C ALA A 27 -20.92 17.07 18.53
N LYS A 28 -20.00 16.75 19.44
CA LYS A 28 -18.57 16.91 19.22
C LYS A 28 -18.05 15.98 18.11
N LEU A 29 -18.50 14.73 18.08
CA LEU A 29 -18.12 13.76 17.04
C LEU A 29 -18.54 14.26 15.65
N VAL A 30 -19.82 14.62 15.48
CA VAL A 30 -20.35 15.16 14.21
C VAL A 30 -19.61 16.43 13.78
N GLY A 31 -19.31 17.33 14.73
CA GLY A 31 -18.52 18.52 14.44
C GLY A 31 -17.10 18.20 13.96
N THR A 32 -16.47 17.20 14.59
CA THR A 32 -15.11 16.75 14.21
C THR A 32 -15.10 16.06 12.85
N GLU A 33 -16.10 15.23 12.56
CA GLU A 33 -16.26 14.58 11.24
C GLU A 33 -16.41 15.62 10.13
N SER A 34 -17.28 16.62 10.31
CA SER A 34 -17.45 17.70 9.34
C SER A 34 -16.17 18.52 9.10
N LEU A 35 -15.40 18.80 10.15
CA LEU A 35 -14.11 19.47 10.02
C LEU A 35 -13.10 18.61 9.26
N LEU A 36 -13.09 17.32 9.50
CA LEU A 36 -12.22 16.37 8.81
C LEU A 36 -12.57 16.30 7.32
N GLU A 37 -13.85 16.17 6.96
CA GLU A 37 -14.32 16.14 5.58
C GLU A 37 -13.94 17.43 4.83
N ASN A 38 -14.14 18.59 5.46
CA ASN A 38 -13.75 19.87 4.87
C ASN A 38 -12.24 19.98 4.69
N SER A 39 -11.45 19.47 5.63
CA SER A 39 -9.99 19.45 5.55
C SER A 39 -9.50 18.53 4.42
N ILE A 40 -10.11 17.35 4.26
CA ILE A 40 -9.81 16.44 3.16
C ILE A 40 -10.17 17.09 1.83
N ALA A 41 -11.37 17.66 1.69
CA ALA A 41 -11.80 18.33 0.46
C ALA A 41 -10.89 19.50 0.07
N PHE A 42 -10.45 20.30 1.05
CA PHE A 42 -9.46 21.34 0.83
C PHE A 42 -8.11 20.76 0.40
N GLY A 43 -7.67 19.68 1.06
CA GLY A 43 -6.45 18.96 0.73
C GLY A 43 -6.45 18.45 -0.71
N GLU A 44 -7.56 17.86 -1.19
CA GLU A 44 -7.71 17.39 -2.58
C GLU A 44 -7.60 18.54 -3.58
N MET A 45 -8.27 19.66 -3.33
CA MET A 45 -8.19 20.85 -4.21
C MET A 45 -6.79 21.46 -4.24
N ALA A 46 -6.09 21.45 -3.11
CA ALA A 46 -4.72 21.96 -3.01
C ALA A 46 -3.73 21.00 -3.68
N LEU A 47 -3.89 19.69 -3.47
CA LEU A 47 -3.02 18.65 -3.99
C LEU A 47 -2.81 18.80 -5.50
N THR A 48 -3.88 18.82 -6.28
CA THR A 48 -3.81 18.92 -7.75
C THR A 48 -2.96 20.10 -8.22
N LYS A 49 -3.00 21.24 -7.51
CA LYS A 49 -2.20 22.42 -7.84
C LYS A 49 -0.74 22.28 -7.44
N LEU A 50 -0.48 21.63 -6.30
CA LEU A 50 0.87 21.48 -5.75
C LEU A 50 1.69 20.45 -6.52
N ILE A 51 1.04 19.38 -7.01
CA ILE A 51 1.73 18.29 -7.69
C ILE A 51 1.85 18.48 -9.20
N CYS A 52 1.10 19.40 -9.79
CA CYS A 52 1.06 19.61 -11.24
C CYS A 52 2.47 19.79 -11.82
N GLY A 53 2.83 18.91 -12.79
CA GLY A 53 4.12 18.94 -13.48
C GLY A 53 5.31 18.40 -12.68
N ARG A 54 5.12 17.96 -11.43
CA ARG A 54 6.23 17.46 -10.58
C ARG A 54 6.88 16.19 -11.13
N LEU A 55 6.11 15.38 -11.87
CA LEU A 55 6.57 14.13 -12.46
C LEU A 55 6.40 14.13 -13.98
N ASP A 56 6.49 15.30 -14.62
CA ASP A 56 6.31 15.43 -16.06
C ASP A 56 7.24 14.48 -16.85
N GLY A 57 6.60 13.62 -17.67
CA GLY A 57 7.28 12.66 -18.51
C GLY A 57 7.90 11.47 -17.79
N LYS A 58 7.82 11.40 -16.46
CA LYS A 58 8.32 10.25 -15.69
C LYS A 58 7.38 9.06 -15.82
N ARG A 59 7.95 7.86 -15.84
CA ARG A 59 7.25 6.59 -15.99
C ARG A 59 7.31 5.85 -14.65
N ILE A 60 6.17 5.53 -14.10
CA ILE A 60 6.06 4.92 -12.78
C ILE A 60 5.35 3.57 -12.92
N ALA A 61 5.93 2.53 -12.32
CA ALA A 61 5.24 1.25 -12.10
C ALA A 61 4.79 1.15 -10.65
N MET A 62 3.73 0.36 -10.40
CA MET A 62 3.26 0.05 -9.07
C MET A 62 3.16 -1.45 -8.88
N VAL A 63 3.65 -1.94 -7.74
CA VAL A 63 3.50 -3.32 -7.29
C VAL A 63 2.67 -3.31 -6.02
N VAL A 64 1.61 -4.10 -5.99
CA VAL A 64 0.69 -4.22 -4.84
C VAL A 64 0.80 -5.63 -4.29
N PRO A 65 1.75 -5.92 -3.38
CA PRO A 65 1.87 -7.21 -2.72
C PRO A 65 0.77 -7.36 -1.67
N GLY A 66 0.19 -8.55 -1.62
CA GLY A 66 -0.84 -8.86 -0.63
C GLY A 66 -2.05 -7.92 -0.72
N GLN A 67 -2.46 -7.39 0.41
CA GLN A 67 -3.60 -6.47 0.54
C GLN A 67 -3.18 -5.08 1.08
N GLY A 68 -1.99 -4.62 0.71
CA GLY A 68 -1.43 -3.35 1.18
C GLY A 68 -2.30 -2.15 0.82
N LEU A 69 -2.71 -2.06 -0.45
CA LEU A 69 -3.68 -1.07 -0.93
C LEU A 69 -4.89 -1.78 -1.54
N SER A 70 -6.08 -1.25 -1.32
CA SER A 70 -7.28 -1.65 -2.06
C SER A 70 -7.21 -1.18 -3.52
N HIS A 71 -8.03 -1.76 -4.40
CA HIS A 71 -8.15 -1.28 -5.78
C HIS A 71 -8.56 0.20 -5.86
N GLU A 72 -9.41 0.68 -4.96
CA GLU A 72 -9.84 2.08 -4.89
C GLU A 72 -8.68 3.01 -4.46
N GLU A 73 -7.93 2.63 -3.44
CA GLU A 73 -6.74 3.38 -2.99
C GLU A 73 -5.67 3.40 -4.08
N THR A 74 -5.43 2.27 -4.74
CA THR A 74 -4.51 2.15 -5.89
C THR A 74 -4.94 3.07 -7.04
N ALA A 75 -6.24 3.09 -7.37
CA ALA A 75 -6.78 3.98 -8.40
C ALA A 75 -6.59 5.46 -8.02
N THR A 76 -6.80 5.81 -6.74
CA THR A 76 -6.62 7.18 -6.23
C THR A 76 -5.16 7.63 -6.30
N VAL A 77 -4.21 6.79 -5.89
CA VAL A 77 -2.77 7.05 -6.01
C VAL A 77 -2.39 7.21 -7.48
N THR A 78 -2.84 6.29 -8.33
CA THR A 78 -2.59 6.32 -9.79
C THR A 78 -3.13 7.61 -10.43
N ALA A 79 -4.31 8.08 -10.04
CA ALA A 79 -4.86 9.34 -10.51
C ALA A 79 -3.98 10.53 -10.11
N SER A 80 -3.52 10.58 -8.85
CA SER A 80 -2.63 11.63 -8.36
C SER A 80 -1.27 11.65 -9.10
N LEU A 81 -0.71 10.46 -9.41
CA LEU A 81 0.51 10.36 -10.23
C LEU A 81 0.31 10.95 -11.63
N ARG A 82 -0.85 10.67 -12.26
CA ARG A 82 -1.20 11.25 -13.58
C ARG A 82 -1.39 12.76 -13.50
N ASP A 83 -2.04 13.25 -12.46
CA ASP A 83 -2.22 14.69 -12.22
C ASP A 83 -0.86 15.40 -12.01
N ALA A 84 0.13 14.68 -11.49
CA ALA A 84 1.51 15.15 -11.37
C ALA A 84 2.29 15.12 -12.71
N GLY A 85 1.71 14.62 -13.80
CA GLY A 85 2.34 14.49 -15.11
C GLY A 85 3.02 13.15 -15.36
N ALA A 86 2.97 12.21 -14.40
CA ALA A 86 3.56 10.90 -14.57
C ALA A 86 2.71 10.01 -15.50
N ARG A 87 3.40 9.09 -16.18
CA ARG A 87 2.81 8.00 -16.92
C ARG A 87 2.89 6.73 -16.08
N VAL A 88 1.77 6.23 -15.60
CA VAL A 88 1.74 4.95 -14.91
C VAL A 88 1.78 3.83 -15.95
N THR A 89 2.89 3.12 -16.02
CA THR A 89 3.16 2.12 -17.06
C THR A 89 2.52 0.79 -16.77
N GLN A 90 2.45 0.41 -15.49
CA GLN A 90 1.78 -0.82 -15.07
C GLN A 90 1.45 -0.82 -13.59
N VAL A 91 0.44 -1.61 -13.24
CA VAL A 91 0.10 -1.97 -11.87
C VAL A 91 0.10 -3.50 -11.79
N VAL A 92 0.94 -4.06 -10.95
CA VAL A 92 1.06 -5.52 -10.73
C VAL A 92 0.49 -5.84 -9.37
N TYR A 93 -0.57 -6.62 -9.32
CA TYR A 93 -1.13 -7.15 -8.08
C TYR A 93 -0.57 -8.55 -7.84
N VAL A 94 -0.15 -8.78 -6.61
CA VAL A 94 0.15 -10.10 -6.08
C VAL A 94 -1.11 -10.59 -5.37
N THR A 95 -1.95 -11.32 -6.08
CA THR A 95 -3.36 -11.60 -5.70
C THR A 95 -3.51 -12.75 -4.72
N LYS A 96 -2.66 -13.76 -4.83
CA LYS A 96 -2.65 -14.88 -3.89
C LYS A 96 -1.50 -14.73 -2.93
N ARG A 97 -1.60 -15.39 -1.78
CA ARG A 97 -0.49 -15.52 -0.84
C ARG A 97 0.72 -16.13 -1.56
N LEU A 98 1.56 -15.28 -2.07
CA LEU A 98 2.90 -15.65 -2.49
C LEU A 98 3.85 -15.73 -1.30
N GLU A 99 3.36 -15.33 -0.15
CA GLU A 99 4.04 -15.51 1.11
C GLU A 99 3.92 -16.97 1.52
N PRO A 100 5.00 -17.70 1.44
CA PRO A 100 5.02 -19.04 2.00
C PRO A 100 4.99 -18.94 3.51
N VAL A 101 3.80 -18.71 4.08
CA VAL A 101 3.58 -18.66 5.52
C VAL A 101 3.77 -20.04 6.13
N THR A 102 3.53 -21.08 5.32
CA THR A 102 3.70 -22.47 5.74
C THR A 102 4.69 -23.21 4.84
N SER A 103 5.22 -24.32 5.35
CA SER A 103 6.06 -25.22 4.54
C SER A 103 5.30 -25.86 3.37
N GLU A 104 3.97 -25.84 3.40
CA GLU A 104 3.10 -26.38 2.35
C GLU A 104 2.97 -25.36 1.21
N ASP A 105 2.75 -24.08 1.52
CA ASP A 105 2.75 -22.98 0.56
C ASP A 105 4.12 -22.88 -0.15
N ALA A 106 5.21 -23.02 0.62
CA ALA A 106 6.56 -23.02 0.04
C ALA A 106 6.78 -24.19 -0.94
N LYS A 107 6.16 -25.34 -0.71
CA LYS A 107 6.27 -26.50 -1.64
C LYS A 107 5.48 -26.26 -2.92
N GLU A 108 4.27 -25.72 -2.81
CA GLU A 108 3.40 -25.44 -3.97
C GLU A 108 4.07 -24.42 -4.89
N LEU A 109 4.50 -23.28 -4.36
CA LEU A 109 5.23 -22.27 -5.11
C LEU A 109 6.61 -22.73 -5.55
N GLY A 110 7.31 -23.51 -4.72
CA GLY A 110 8.58 -24.11 -5.08
C GLY A 110 8.48 -25.03 -6.30
N ALA A 111 7.32 -25.68 -6.50
CA ALA A 111 7.09 -26.50 -7.69
C ALA A 111 6.98 -25.62 -8.96
N VAL A 112 6.40 -24.42 -8.88
CA VAL A 112 6.36 -23.45 -10.00
C VAL A 112 7.76 -23.07 -10.44
N TYR A 113 8.67 -22.87 -9.50
CA TYR A 113 10.06 -22.48 -9.77
C TYR A 113 11.04 -23.67 -9.93
N GLY A 114 10.55 -24.91 -9.88
CA GLY A 114 11.39 -26.09 -9.97
C GLY A 114 12.38 -26.25 -8.80
N ILE A 115 12.08 -25.68 -7.63
CA ILE A 115 12.95 -25.71 -6.45
C ILE A 115 12.79 -27.05 -5.73
N SER A 116 13.85 -27.85 -5.68
CA SER A 116 13.82 -29.19 -5.05
C SER A 116 13.68 -29.17 -3.52
N LYS A 117 14.11 -28.10 -2.87
CA LYS A 117 14.00 -27.90 -1.41
C LYS A 117 13.51 -26.47 -1.12
N PRO A 118 12.22 -26.21 -1.32
CA PRO A 118 11.67 -24.89 -1.13
C PRO A 118 11.64 -24.49 0.35
N SER A 119 12.01 -23.25 0.63
CA SER A 119 11.83 -22.58 1.91
C SER A 119 11.15 -21.23 1.67
N CYS A 120 10.57 -20.65 2.71
CA CYS A 120 9.91 -19.36 2.61
C CYS A 120 10.83 -18.28 2.00
N GLY A 121 12.09 -18.21 2.44
CA GLY A 121 13.04 -17.24 1.91
C GLY A 121 13.44 -17.51 0.46
N THR A 122 13.68 -18.77 0.06
CA THR A 122 14.07 -19.08 -1.32
C THR A 122 12.96 -18.85 -2.33
N VAL A 123 11.72 -19.11 -1.93
CA VAL A 123 10.54 -18.89 -2.77
C VAL A 123 10.20 -17.41 -2.84
N GLY A 124 10.25 -16.71 -1.72
CA GLY A 124 10.04 -15.26 -1.66
C GLY A 124 11.04 -14.49 -2.54
N GLN A 125 12.34 -14.87 -2.51
CA GLN A 125 13.34 -14.27 -3.39
C GLN A 125 13.04 -14.54 -4.88
N LYS A 126 12.66 -15.76 -5.24
CA LYS A 126 12.28 -16.07 -6.64
C LYS A 126 11.06 -15.32 -7.11
N LEU A 127 10.12 -15.06 -6.22
CA LEU A 127 9.00 -14.19 -6.52
C LEU A 127 9.45 -12.75 -6.77
N ALA A 128 10.28 -12.22 -5.88
CA ALA A 128 10.83 -10.88 -6.03
C ALA A 128 11.56 -10.73 -7.37
N ASP A 129 12.47 -11.68 -7.70
CA ASP A 129 13.13 -11.78 -9.01
C ASP A 129 12.11 -11.72 -10.17
N SER A 130 11.00 -12.47 -10.05
CA SER A 130 9.97 -12.55 -11.09
C SER A 130 9.19 -11.25 -11.24
N VAL A 131 8.84 -10.61 -10.13
CA VAL A 131 8.14 -9.31 -10.13
C VAL A 131 9.05 -8.22 -10.69
N ALA A 132 10.31 -8.17 -10.27
CA ALA A 132 11.28 -7.22 -10.78
C ALA A 132 11.50 -7.41 -12.30
N ALA A 133 11.68 -8.65 -12.75
CA ALA A 133 11.79 -8.97 -14.18
C ALA A 133 10.52 -8.56 -14.95
N LEU A 134 9.34 -8.79 -14.39
CA LEU A 134 8.07 -8.40 -14.99
C LEU A 134 7.98 -6.89 -15.19
N VAL A 135 8.47 -6.09 -14.24
CA VAL A 135 8.38 -4.61 -14.28
C VAL A 135 9.44 -4.00 -15.19
N VAL A 136 10.65 -4.56 -15.21
CA VAL A 136 11.81 -3.94 -15.88
C VAL A 136 12.02 -4.42 -17.31
N GLN A 137 11.55 -5.63 -17.66
CA GLN A 137 11.80 -6.21 -18.99
C GLN A 137 10.93 -5.60 -20.09
N ASP A 138 11.54 -5.41 -21.26
CA ASP A 138 10.80 -5.09 -22.50
C ASP A 138 10.06 -6.34 -22.99
N LYS A 139 8.76 -6.27 -23.14
CA LYS A 139 7.84 -7.40 -23.02
C LYS A 139 7.42 -7.99 -24.38
N THR A 140 8.34 -8.54 -25.07
CA THR A 140 8.00 -9.40 -26.24
C THR A 140 7.64 -10.84 -25.85
N SER A 141 8.11 -11.31 -24.68
CA SER A 141 7.72 -12.61 -24.12
C SER A 141 8.04 -12.70 -22.64
N TYR A 142 7.14 -13.27 -21.85
CA TYR A 142 7.39 -13.61 -20.44
C TYR A 142 8.24 -14.87 -20.30
N SER A 143 8.99 -14.96 -19.21
CA SER A 143 9.60 -16.25 -18.84
C SER A 143 8.49 -17.29 -18.53
N PRO A 144 8.76 -18.59 -18.70
CA PRO A 144 7.79 -19.64 -18.39
C PRO A 144 7.23 -19.57 -16.96
N GLU A 145 8.04 -19.10 -16.00
CA GLU A 145 7.67 -18.92 -14.61
C GLU A 145 6.64 -17.80 -14.47
N ILE A 146 6.91 -16.62 -15.05
CA ILE A 146 5.99 -15.47 -15.04
C ILE A 146 4.68 -15.85 -15.75
N ASP A 147 4.75 -16.51 -16.89
CA ASP A 147 3.55 -16.96 -17.61
C ASP A 147 2.74 -17.95 -16.75
N THR A 148 3.40 -18.80 -15.97
CA THR A 148 2.73 -19.70 -15.03
C THR A 148 2.06 -18.92 -13.91
N LEU A 149 2.74 -17.95 -13.30
CA LEU A 149 2.19 -17.12 -12.23
C LEU A 149 0.97 -16.31 -12.69
N LEU A 150 0.99 -15.79 -13.90
CA LEU A 150 -0.16 -15.09 -14.49
C LEU A 150 -1.33 -16.06 -14.76
N ARG A 151 -1.08 -17.22 -15.36
CA ARG A 151 -2.13 -18.21 -15.65
C ARG A 151 -2.75 -18.83 -14.40
N THR A 152 -2.00 -18.95 -13.33
CA THR A 152 -2.48 -19.47 -12.04
C THR A 152 -3.06 -18.37 -11.14
N GLU A 153 -3.17 -17.16 -11.66
CA GLU A 153 -3.71 -16.00 -10.95
C GLU A 153 -2.94 -15.66 -9.66
N TYR A 154 -1.64 -15.93 -9.62
CA TYR A 154 -0.78 -15.42 -8.56
C TYR A 154 -0.38 -13.96 -8.79
N LEU A 155 -0.23 -13.59 -10.06
CA LEU A 155 -0.02 -12.20 -10.47
C LEU A 155 -1.17 -11.77 -11.38
N GLU A 156 -1.62 -10.55 -11.17
CA GLU A 156 -2.55 -9.86 -12.06
C GLU A 156 -1.92 -8.55 -12.49
N ILE A 157 -2.07 -8.20 -13.76
CA ILE A 157 -1.56 -6.94 -14.31
C ILE A 157 -2.75 -6.11 -14.73
N ASP A 158 -2.93 -4.99 -14.06
CA ASP A 158 -3.81 -3.92 -14.50
C ASP A 158 -2.96 -2.78 -15.05
N LEU A 159 -3.38 -2.18 -16.14
CA LEU A 159 -2.58 -1.23 -16.91
C LEU A 159 -1.23 -1.82 -17.38
N PHE A 160 -1.07 -1.88 -18.67
CA PHE A 160 0.11 -2.45 -19.27
C PHE A 160 0.60 -1.59 -20.44
N GLU A 161 1.72 -0.91 -20.22
CA GLU A 161 2.49 -0.28 -21.28
C GLU A 161 3.87 -0.93 -21.39
N THR A 162 4.36 -1.11 -22.59
CA THR A 162 5.65 -1.77 -22.88
C THR A 162 6.88 -0.89 -22.59
N ALA A 163 6.78 0.10 -21.72
CA ALA A 163 7.84 1.04 -21.44
C ALA A 163 8.58 0.70 -20.14
N ILE A 164 9.90 0.80 -20.13
CA ILE A 164 10.73 0.74 -18.92
C ILE A 164 10.30 1.91 -18.02
N CYS A 165 10.10 1.65 -16.72
CA CYS A 165 9.76 2.67 -15.74
C CYS A 165 11.01 3.39 -15.21
N ASP A 166 10.82 4.60 -14.66
CA ASP A 166 11.88 5.42 -14.06
C ASP A 166 11.92 5.24 -12.54
N ALA A 167 10.83 4.78 -11.94
CA ALA A 167 10.74 4.40 -10.53
C ALA A 167 9.60 3.41 -10.28
N VAL A 168 9.64 2.74 -9.13
CA VAL A 168 8.63 1.76 -8.70
C VAL A 168 8.07 2.14 -7.34
N ILE A 169 6.75 2.06 -7.21
CA ILE A 169 6.04 2.15 -5.93
C ILE A 169 5.65 0.74 -5.50
N ILE A 170 5.99 0.36 -4.29
CA ILE A 170 5.52 -0.87 -3.67
C ILE A 170 4.48 -0.51 -2.60
N ALA A 171 3.28 -1.06 -2.72
CA ALA A 171 2.24 -0.89 -1.71
C ALA A 171 2.60 -1.70 -0.47
N GLY A 172 2.96 -1.02 0.62
CA GLY A 172 3.28 -1.64 1.89
C GLY A 172 2.08 -1.78 2.82
N GLY A 173 2.32 -2.37 3.98
CA GLY A 173 1.26 -2.68 4.93
C GLY A 173 0.41 -3.88 4.51
N SER A 174 -0.48 -4.33 5.37
CA SER A 174 -1.38 -5.43 5.04
C SER A 174 -2.68 -5.37 5.81
N ARG A 175 -3.72 -6.00 5.28
CA ARG A 175 -4.96 -6.37 5.98
C ARG A 175 -4.97 -7.84 6.40
N ASP A 176 -3.96 -8.61 5.99
CA ASP A 176 -3.79 -10.01 6.38
C ASP A 176 -2.77 -10.11 7.53
N PRO A 177 -3.15 -10.64 8.71
CA PRO A 177 -2.24 -10.80 9.85
C PRO A 177 -1.10 -11.79 9.58
N ALA A 178 -1.20 -12.59 8.54
CA ALA A 178 -0.16 -13.54 8.15
C ALA A 178 0.87 -12.94 7.20
N HIS A 179 0.67 -11.71 6.72
CA HIS A 179 1.64 -11.02 5.86
C HIS A 179 2.96 -10.76 6.59
N THR A 180 4.05 -11.08 5.93
CA THR A 180 5.40 -10.90 6.49
C THR A 180 6.28 -10.20 5.47
N PRO A 181 6.54 -8.89 5.64
CA PRO A 181 7.24 -8.06 4.65
C PRO A 181 8.65 -8.53 4.34
N ILE A 182 9.27 -9.29 5.26
CA ILE A 182 10.63 -9.83 5.07
C ILE A 182 10.72 -10.88 3.95
N TYR A 183 9.60 -11.49 3.56
CA TYR A 183 9.57 -12.50 2.49
C TYR A 183 9.00 -11.99 1.18
N THR A 184 8.37 -10.82 1.16
CA THR A 184 7.70 -10.27 -0.01
C THR A 184 8.17 -8.86 -0.33
N ASP A 185 7.77 -7.87 0.47
CA ASP A 185 7.96 -6.46 0.17
C ASP A 185 9.45 -6.08 0.13
N ILE A 186 10.19 -6.49 1.16
CA ILE A 186 11.62 -6.16 1.29
C ILE A 186 12.46 -6.79 0.18
N PRO A 187 12.33 -8.08 -0.15
CA PRO A 187 13.01 -8.66 -1.30
C PRO A 187 12.68 -7.94 -2.61
N ILE A 188 11.41 -7.65 -2.89
CA ILE A 188 10.98 -6.93 -4.10
C ILE A 188 11.69 -5.58 -4.21
N VAL A 189 11.70 -4.78 -3.12
CA VAL A 189 12.39 -3.47 -3.12
C VAL A 189 13.88 -3.64 -3.38
N LYS A 190 14.52 -4.59 -2.71
CA LYS A 190 15.97 -4.83 -2.85
C LYS A 190 16.34 -5.24 -4.27
N ASP A 191 15.55 -6.07 -4.92
CA ASP A 191 15.79 -6.44 -6.31
C ASP A 191 15.72 -5.24 -7.24
N PHE A 192 14.76 -4.31 -7.04
CA PHE A 192 14.73 -3.06 -7.80
C PHE A 192 15.94 -2.19 -7.52
N GLN A 193 16.38 -2.08 -6.27
CA GLN A 193 17.57 -1.31 -5.90
C GLN A 193 18.84 -1.92 -6.51
N GLU A 194 18.98 -3.25 -6.53
CA GLU A 194 20.09 -3.94 -7.18
C GLU A 194 20.13 -3.73 -8.70
N LEU A 195 18.98 -3.56 -9.33
CA LEU A 195 18.84 -3.18 -10.73
C LEU A 195 19.08 -1.69 -11.00
N GLY A 196 19.40 -0.90 -9.96
CA GLY A 196 19.55 0.55 -10.06
C GLY A 196 18.23 1.29 -10.29
N MET A 197 17.10 0.65 -10.01
CA MET A 197 15.77 1.23 -10.15
C MET A 197 15.33 1.86 -8.83
N PRO A 198 15.05 3.17 -8.80
CA PRO A 198 14.49 3.83 -7.62
C PRO A 198 13.17 3.17 -7.19
N ALA A 199 13.05 2.82 -5.91
CA ALA A 199 11.88 2.19 -5.35
C ALA A 199 11.49 2.84 -4.02
N VAL A 200 10.19 3.02 -3.79
CA VAL A 200 9.62 3.57 -2.56
C VAL A 200 8.46 2.68 -2.09
N ILE A 201 8.35 2.49 -0.78
CA ILE A 201 7.18 1.83 -0.19
C ILE A 201 6.16 2.90 0.19
N ALA A 202 4.90 2.65 -0.16
CA ALA A 202 3.77 3.52 0.13
C ALA A 202 2.71 2.74 0.91
N GLU A 203 2.37 3.21 2.12
CA GLU A 203 1.44 2.53 3.01
C GLU A 203 0.17 3.35 3.26
N SER A 204 -0.99 2.70 3.23
CA SER A 204 -2.27 3.32 3.58
C SER A 204 -2.43 3.41 5.10
N ARG A 205 -3.06 4.48 5.58
CA ARG A 205 -3.54 4.58 6.97
C ARG A 205 -4.56 3.49 7.32
N ASN A 206 -5.24 2.93 6.30
CA ASN A 206 -6.24 1.88 6.47
C ASN A 206 -5.64 0.46 6.49
N ALA A 207 -4.32 0.32 6.47
CA ALA A 207 -3.66 -0.96 6.71
C ALA A 207 -3.89 -1.39 8.16
N ASP A 208 -4.36 -2.63 8.37
CA ASP A 208 -4.55 -3.18 9.73
C ASP A 208 -3.19 -3.47 10.40
N PHE A 209 -2.18 -3.78 9.58
CA PHE A 209 -0.80 -4.06 10.00
C PHE A 209 0.15 -3.15 9.24
N SER A 210 0.82 -2.25 9.97
CA SER A 210 1.86 -1.36 9.45
C SER A 210 3.23 -1.97 9.66
N PHE A 211 4.09 -1.87 8.65
CA PHE A 211 5.47 -2.37 8.66
C PHE A 211 6.50 -1.26 8.41
N ILE A 212 6.11 0.00 8.53
CA ILE A 212 6.99 1.16 8.31
C ILE A 212 8.31 1.04 9.09
N THR A 213 8.24 0.63 10.36
CA THR A 213 9.44 0.47 11.20
C THR A 213 10.40 -0.59 10.66
N GLU A 214 9.87 -1.66 10.09
CA GLU A 214 10.65 -2.74 9.48
C GLU A 214 11.35 -2.26 8.21
N TYR A 215 10.66 -1.52 7.36
CA TYR A 215 11.21 -0.95 6.13
C TYR A 215 12.29 0.10 6.43
N GLN A 216 12.05 0.99 7.38
CA GLN A 216 13.01 2.00 7.81
C GLN A 216 14.31 1.38 8.39
N ARG A 217 14.22 0.25 9.08
CA ARG A 217 15.41 -0.50 9.55
C ARG A 217 16.27 -1.07 8.42
N GLN A 218 15.73 -1.17 7.22
CA GLN A 218 16.41 -1.64 6.01
C GLN A 218 16.82 -0.48 5.08
N ASP A 219 16.74 0.76 5.58
CA ASP A 219 17.02 2.00 4.82
C ASP A 219 16.17 2.13 3.53
N ILE A 220 14.95 1.58 3.56
CA ILE A 220 14.01 1.67 2.43
C ILE A 220 13.20 2.96 2.57
N PRO A 221 13.15 3.82 1.54
CA PRO A 221 12.29 4.99 1.54
C PRO A 221 10.81 4.61 1.70
N THR A 222 10.14 5.23 2.66
CA THR A 222 8.75 4.91 3.00
C THR A 222 7.88 6.15 3.10
N ILE A 223 6.66 6.05 2.61
CA ILE A 223 5.63 7.08 2.71
C ILE A 223 4.40 6.49 3.38
N GLU A 224 3.94 7.17 4.42
CA GLU A 224 2.74 6.80 5.17
C GLU A 224 1.49 7.51 4.63
N GLN A 225 0.33 6.92 4.90
CA GLN A 225 -0.98 7.55 4.69
C GLN A 225 -1.24 8.01 3.24
N VAL A 226 -0.82 7.20 2.25
CA VAL A 226 -1.00 7.54 0.83
C VAL A 226 -2.48 7.61 0.40
N ASP A 227 -3.40 7.13 1.22
CA ASP A 227 -4.84 7.32 1.10
C ASP A 227 -5.27 8.77 1.36
N THR A 228 -4.40 9.62 1.94
CA THR A 228 -4.65 11.03 2.22
C THR A 228 -4.01 11.96 1.18
N PRO A 229 -4.53 13.20 0.99
CA PRO A 229 -3.89 14.18 0.10
C PRO A 229 -2.44 14.49 0.51
N MET A 230 -2.15 14.56 1.81
CA MET A 230 -0.81 14.83 2.31
C MET A 230 0.16 13.68 2.03
N GLY A 231 -0.26 12.44 2.23
CA GLY A 231 0.56 11.27 1.92
C GLY A 231 0.85 11.15 0.42
N ARG A 232 -0.14 11.44 -0.45
CA ARG A 232 0.08 11.47 -1.89
C ARG A 232 1.01 12.60 -2.33
N PHE A 233 0.90 13.78 -1.72
CA PHE A 233 1.87 14.86 -1.93
C PHE A 233 3.29 14.42 -1.56
N ALA A 234 3.48 13.84 -0.38
CA ALA A 234 4.78 13.35 0.08
C ALA A 234 5.34 12.25 -0.84
N LEU A 235 4.49 11.34 -1.35
CA LEU A 235 4.89 10.31 -2.30
C LEU A 235 5.41 10.92 -3.60
N ILE A 236 4.71 11.91 -4.15
CA ILE A 236 5.09 12.57 -5.41
C ILE A 236 6.40 13.35 -5.26
N GLU A 237 6.57 14.10 -4.16
CA GLU A 237 7.82 14.78 -3.86
C GLU A 237 8.99 13.79 -3.68
N GLN A 238 8.77 12.69 -2.95
CA GLN A 238 9.80 11.67 -2.78
C GLN A 238 10.21 11.02 -4.11
N LEU A 239 9.22 10.70 -4.97
CA LEU A 239 9.50 10.16 -6.30
C LEU A 239 10.31 11.14 -7.16
N ALA A 240 9.94 12.43 -7.17
CA ALA A 240 10.68 13.44 -7.89
C ALA A 240 12.15 13.48 -7.43
N ASN A 241 12.37 13.53 -6.11
CA ASN A 241 13.72 13.58 -5.52
C ASN A 241 14.57 12.35 -5.89
N ILE A 242 14.03 11.14 -5.72
CA ILE A 242 14.80 9.91 -6.00
C ILE A 242 15.06 9.66 -7.49
N ILE A 243 14.20 10.16 -8.38
CA ILE A 243 14.40 10.03 -9.83
C ILE A 243 15.40 11.07 -10.34
N ASP A 244 15.37 12.28 -9.80
CA ASP A 244 16.26 13.36 -10.21
C ASP A 244 17.64 13.32 -9.53
N GLY A 245 17.79 12.46 -8.50
CA GLY A 245 19.07 12.20 -7.83
C GLY A 245 19.46 13.25 -6.80
N ASP A 246 18.45 13.93 -6.22
CA ASP A 246 18.62 14.94 -5.16
C ASP A 246 18.53 14.35 -3.75
#